data_bf6a30130ceb5c9e5ef1cfe76de3f101
#
_entry.id   bf6a30130ceb5c9e5ef1cfe76de3f101
#
_cell.length_a   1.000
_cell.length_b   1.000
_cell.length_c   1.000
_cell.angle_alpha   90.00
_cell.angle_beta   90.00
_cell.angle_gamma   90.00
#
_symmetry.space_group_name_H-M   'P 1'
#
loop_
_entity.id
_entity.type
_entity.pdbx_description
1 polymer ?
#
loop_
_entity_poly.entity_id
_entity_poly.type
_entity_poly.pdbx_seq_one_letter_code
_entity_poly.pdbx_strand_id
1 'polypeptide(L)'
;MHVFDDFDAWGDAISGASLRLVCDAVDTGVWAIGAADLGGVMLQVASEGGGNLCVGGNTHEGSQIFVPLTRTGDHVANGEPLGDDSLLAIPRGADFRIAVSRHAHEWCSISLPADVATELGNTSARVACPPGSLPRLRRLVAEIGGTLLDRPAGTAAHLAAGRTLVDATLACLPSAPASRSRVGRPRLDRTEIVRRAMEHLDDAPLLPSAAELARHVGVTDRTLLRTFHETFGVPPKRYLMLRSLHAVRRRLRDGADHDETVADVLTRHGVWEFGRFAARYRGHFGESPSETLRRTRA
;
A
#
# COMPACT_ATOMS: atom_id res chain seq x y z
N MET A 1 8.84 -8.68 -15.39
CA MET A 1 8.67 -7.64 -14.35
C MET A 1 9.44 -6.40 -14.75
N HIS A 2 8.79 -5.23 -14.69
CA HIS A 2 9.45 -3.95 -14.88
C HIS A 2 10.15 -3.53 -13.60
N VAL A 3 11.39 -3.05 -13.71
CA VAL A 3 12.19 -2.53 -12.61
C VAL A 3 12.17 -1.01 -12.65
N PHE A 4 12.02 -0.38 -11.50
CA PHE A 4 11.94 1.06 -11.33
C PHE A 4 13.10 1.53 -10.47
N ASP A 5 13.63 2.69 -10.79
CA ASP A 5 14.74 3.30 -10.07
C ASP A 5 14.30 3.97 -8.76
N ASP A 6 12.98 4.11 -8.57
CA ASP A 6 12.44 4.71 -7.36
C ASP A 6 11.01 4.26 -7.03
N PHE A 7 10.65 4.52 -5.77
CA PHE A 7 9.40 4.17 -5.14
C PHE A 7 8.16 4.83 -5.76
N ASP A 8 8.24 6.12 -6.12
CA ASP A 8 7.05 6.85 -6.60
C ASP A 8 6.64 6.34 -7.98
N ALA A 9 7.61 6.18 -8.91
CA ALA A 9 7.34 5.63 -10.25
C ALA A 9 6.84 4.18 -10.19
N TRP A 10 7.36 3.39 -9.24
CA TRP A 10 6.86 2.03 -8.99
C TRP A 10 5.42 2.07 -8.46
N GLY A 11 5.11 2.95 -7.51
CA GLY A 11 3.78 3.11 -6.94
C GLY A 11 2.72 3.47 -7.98
N ASP A 12 3.07 4.32 -8.95
CA ASP A 12 2.19 4.73 -10.04
C ASP A 12 1.88 3.57 -11.03
N ALA A 13 2.69 2.51 -11.04
CA ALA A 13 2.47 1.32 -11.87
C ALA A 13 1.49 0.30 -11.26
N ILE A 14 1.11 0.45 -9.98
CA ILE A 14 0.13 -0.42 -9.34
C ILE A 14 -1.26 -0.07 -9.85
N SER A 15 -2.03 -1.06 -10.25
CA SER A 15 -3.38 -0.88 -10.80
C SER A 15 -4.47 -1.57 -9.96
N GLY A 16 -5.73 -1.20 -10.21
CA GLY A 16 -6.91 -1.80 -9.57
C GLY A 16 -7.23 -1.23 -8.19
N ALA A 17 -6.45 -0.29 -7.68
CA ALA A 17 -6.71 0.40 -6.41
C ALA A 17 -6.32 1.87 -6.48
N SER A 18 -7.04 2.72 -5.75
CA SER A 18 -6.56 4.08 -5.46
C SER A 18 -5.62 4.00 -4.27
N LEU A 19 -4.36 4.42 -4.43
CA LEU A 19 -3.32 4.23 -3.43
C LEU A 19 -2.70 5.55 -2.97
N ARG A 20 -2.43 5.62 -1.68
CA ARG A 20 -1.50 6.57 -1.05
C ARG A 20 -0.39 5.78 -0.43
N LEU A 21 0.76 5.89 -1.03
CA LEU A 21 1.95 5.15 -0.65
C LEU A 21 2.98 6.10 -0.02
N VAL A 22 3.59 5.64 1.04
CA VAL A 22 4.69 6.34 1.71
C VAL A 22 5.77 5.32 2.03
N CYS A 23 6.94 5.46 1.42
CA CYS A 23 8.09 4.63 1.77
C CYS A 23 8.52 4.95 3.22
N ASP A 24 8.58 3.95 4.09
CA ASP A 24 9.04 4.13 5.48
C ASP A 24 10.57 4.11 5.55
N ALA A 25 11.20 3.23 4.80
CA ALA A 25 12.66 3.14 4.69
C ALA A 25 13.05 2.38 3.42
N VAL A 26 14.20 2.72 2.85
CA VAL A 26 14.82 1.97 1.76
C VAL A 26 15.73 0.89 2.37
N ASP A 27 15.63 -0.33 1.85
CA ASP A 27 16.47 -1.47 2.21
C ASP A 27 17.36 -1.84 1.02
N THR A 28 16.86 -2.62 0.05
CA THR A 28 17.61 -2.96 -1.17
C THR A 28 17.51 -1.89 -2.24
N GLY A 29 16.47 -1.05 -2.19
CA GLY A 29 16.18 -0.03 -3.21
C GLY A 29 15.78 -0.58 -4.58
N VAL A 30 15.44 -1.87 -4.66
CA VAL A 30 14.96 -2.51 -5.89
C VAL A 30 13.44 -2.57 -5.88
N TRP A 31 12.83 -1.86 -6.79
CA TRP A 31 11.38 -1.78 -6.95
C TRP A 31 10.98 -2.44 -8.26
N ALA A 32 10.11 -3.43 -8.23
CA ALA A 32 9.69 -4.10 -9.45
C ALA A 32 8.21 -4.50 -9.37
N ILE A 33 7.54 -4.52 -10.52
CA ILE A 33 6.17 -5.01 -10.65
C ILE A 33 5.98 -5.70 -11.99
N GLY A 34 5.18 -6.75 -12.02
CA GLY A 34 4.71 -7.41 -13.23
C GLY A 34 3.24 -7.70 -13.12
N ALA A 35 2.54 -7.70 -14.25
CA ALA A 35 1.12 -7.96 -14.32
C ALA A 35 0.79 -8.95 -15.43
N ALA A 36 -0.29 -9.73 -15.23
CA ALA A 36 -0.87 -10.59 -16.26
C ALA A 36 -2.40 -10.55 -16.18
N ASP A 37 -3.05 -10.29 -17.32
CA ASP A 37 -4.47 -10.56 -17.50
C ASP A 37 -4.66 -12.04 -17.90
N LEU A 38 -5.29 -12.77 -17.03
CA LEU A 38 -5.51 -14.21 -17.14
C LEU A 38 -6.96 -14.54 -17.55
N GLY A 39 -7.54 -13.72 -18.41
CA GLY A 39 -8.92 -13.85 -18.89
C GLY A 39 -9.93 -13.29 -17.90
N GLY A 40 -9.75 -12.03 -17.53
CA GLY A 40 -10.57 -11.30 -16.57
C GLY A 40 -10.11 -11.44 -15.11
N VAL A 41 -9.10 -12.25 -14.85
CA VAL A 41 -8.41 -12.33 -13.55
C VAL A 41 -7.09 -11.58 -13.68
N MET A 42 -6.96 -10.44 -13.01
CA MET A 42 -5.70 -9.70 -13.01
C MET A 42 -4.79 -10.19 -11.87
N LEU A 43 -3.60 -10.65 -12.22
CA LEU A 43 -2.54 -10.94 -11.26
C LEU A 43 -1.48 -9.84 -11.36
N GLN A 44 -1.15 -9.21 -10.25
CA GLN A 44 0.05 -8.37 -10.13
C GLN A 44 0.98 -9.00 -9.09
N VAL A 45 2.26 -9.04 -9.41
CA VAL A 45 3.33 -9.47 -8.50
C VAL A 45 4.32 -8.33 -8.36
N ALA A 46 4.64 -7.96 -7.15
CA ALA A 46 5.51 -6.84 -6.86
C ALA A 46 6.62 -7.20 -5.88
N SER A 47 7.78 -6.58 -6.09
CA SER A 47 8.91 -6.58 -5.18
C SER A 47 9.15 -5.13 -4.73
N GLU A 48 9.17 -4.93 -3.43
CA GLU A 48 9.40 -3.63 -2.80
C GLU A 48 10.76 -3.60 -2.14
N GLY A 49 11.57 -2.63 -2.53
CA GLY A 49 12.95 -2.47 -2.03
C GLY A 49 13.06 -1.82 -0.66
N GLY A 50 12.00 -1.81 0.13
CA GLY A 50 11.98 -1.22 1.47
C GLY A 50 10.63 -1.32 2.15
N GLY A 51 10.48 -0.68 3.31
CA GLY A 51 9.22 -0.61 4.02
C GLY A 51 8.22 0.35 3.36
N ASN A 52 6.93 0.04 3.47
CA ASN A 52 5.86 0.81 2.87
C ASN A 52 4.67 0.98 3.83
N LEU A 53 4.09 2.17 3.81
CA LEU A 53 2.82 2.49 4.47
C LEU A 53 1.81 2.81 3.38
N CYS A 54 0.85 1.91 3.19
CA CYS A 54 -0.17 2.00 2.16
C CYS A 54 -1.55 2.27 2.76
N VAL A 55 -2.26 3.24 2.21
CA VAL A 55 -3.70 3.44 2.42
C VAL A 55 -4.35 3.41 1.05
N GLY A 56 -5.36 2.60 0.86
CA GLY A 56 -6.00 2.46 -0.44
C GLY A 56 -7.45 2.06 -0.38
N GLY A 57 -8.10 2.15 -1.53
CA GLY A 57 -9.45 1.64 -1.78
C GLY A 57 -9.46 0.79 -3.04
N ASN A 58 -10.19 -0.31 -3.01
CA ASN A 58 -10.36 -1.18 -4.16
C ASN A 58 -11.23 -0.48 -5.22
N THR A 59 -10.64 -0.18 -6.39
CA THR A 59 -11.34 0.42 -7.54
C THR A 59 -11.73 -0.61 -8.60
N HIS A 60 -11.33 -1.87 -8.42
CA HIS A 60 -11.70 -2.97 -9.30
C HIS A 60 -13.19 -3.31 -9.15
N GLU A 61 -13.82 -3.79 -10.23
CA GLU A 61 -15.26 -4.14 -10.21
C GLU A 61 -15.59 -5.36 -9.35
N GLY A 62 -14.61 -6.24 -9.12
CA GLY A 62 -14.72 -7.40 -8.24
C GLY A 62 -13.90 -7.23 -6.96
N SER A 63 -13.71 -8.33 -6.26
CA SER A 63 -12.88 -8.38 -5.05
C SER A 63 -11.41 -8.48 -5.38
N GLN A 64 -10.56 -7.91 -4.52
CA GLN A 64 -9.11 -8.09 -4.58
C GLN A 64 -8.62 -8.91 -3.39
N ILE A 65 -7.65 -9.77 -3.65
CA ILE A 65 -6.98 -10.59 -2.64
C ILE A 65 -5.51 -10.20 -2.61
N PHE A 66 -5.07 -9.65 -1.48
CA PHE A 66 -3.66 -9.34 -1.25
C PHE A 66 -3.00 -10.49 -0.49
N VAL A 67 -1.89 -10.98 -1.02
CA VAL A 67 -1.14 -12.11 -0.49
C VAL A 67 0.32 -11.70 -0.28
N PRO A 68 0.82 -11.70 0.98
CA PRO A 68 2.25 -11.60 1.23
C PRO A 68 2.98 -12.80 0.64
N LEU A 69 4.03 -12.57 -0.15
CA LEU A 69 4.89 -13.62 -0.71
C LEU A 69 6.12 -13.85 0.16
N THR A 70 6.67 -12.79 0.75
CA THR A 70 7.73 -12.85 1.74
C THR A 70 7.18 -13.30 3.10
N ARG A 71 7.85 -14.28 3.72
CA ARG A 71 7.41 -14.91 4.98
C ARG A 71 7.95 -14.24 6.25
N THR A 72 8.22 -12.96 6.23
CA THR A 72 8.85 -12.27 7.38
C THR A 72 7.86 -11.90 8.48
N GLY A 73 6.56 -12.10 8.28
CA GLY A 73 5.55 -11.74 9.28
C GLY A 73 5.38 -10.22 9.48
N ASP A 74 6.04 -9.41 8.67
CA ASP A 74 6.13 -7.95 8.86
C ASP A 74 4.96 -7.19 8.24
N HIS A 75 4.09 -7.88 7.51
CA HIS A 75 2.90 -7.27 6.96
C HIS A 75 1.82 -7.09 8.03
N VAL A 76 1.37 -5.87 8.20
CA VAL A 76 0.21 -5.51 9.03
C VAL A 76 -0.89 -4.98 8.12
N ALA A 77 -2.05 -5.63 8.11
CA ALA A 77 -3.21 -5.19 7.35
C ALA A 77 -4.33 -4.75 8.29
N ASN A 78 -4.83 -3.53 8.11
CA ASN A 78 -5.88 -2.93 8.96
C ASN A 78 -5.58 -2.99 10.47
N GLY A 79 -4.30 -2.98 10.84
CA GLY A 79 -3.84 -3.07 12.22
C GLY A 79 -3.76 -4.51 12.77
N GLU A 80 -3.91 -5.53 11.92
CA GLU A 80 -3.75 -6.95 12.27
C GLU A 80 -2.57 -7.56 11.51
N PRO A 81 -1.66 -8.32 12.16
CA PRO A 81 -0.58 -8.99 11.47
C PRO A 81 -1.12 -10.00 10.43
N LEU A 82 -0.55 -9.97 9.23
CA LEU A 82 -0.74 -11.03 8.24
C LEU A 82 0.36 -12.07 8.44
N GLY A 83 0.01 -13.16 9.12
CA GLY A 83 0.91 -14.30 9.30
C GLY A 83 1.06 -15.15 8.05
N ASP A 84 1.86 -16.22 8.17
CA ASP A 84 2.13 -17.16 7.07
C ASP A 84 0.90 -17.90 6.56
N ASP A 85 -0.17 -17.91 7.33
CA ASP A 85 -1.44 -18.60 7.10
C ASP A 85 -2.59 -17.66 6.71
N SER A 86 -2.34 -16.39 6.48
CA SER A 86 -3.40 -15.41 6.27
C SER A 86 -3.13 -14.49 5.08
N LEU A 87 -4.22 -14.01 4.48
CA LEU A 87 -4.27 -13.02 3.41
C LEU A 87 -5.22 -11.88 3.78
N LEU A 88 -5.24 -10.82 2.97
CA LEU A 88 -6.23 -9.75 3.07
C LEU A 88 -7.22 -9.86 1.93
N ALA A 89 -8.49 -10.04 2.27
CA ALA A 89 -9.59 -9.95 1.32
C ALA A 89 -10.14 -8.52 1.29
N ILE A 90 -10.28 -7.95 0.10
CA ILE A 90 -10.67 -6.57 -0.12
C ILE A 90 -11.86 -6.56 -1.08
N PRO A 91 -13.10 -6.48 -0.56
CA PRO A 91 -14.29 -6.39 -1.40
C PRO A 91 -14.29 -5.14 -2.30
N ARG A 92 -15.14 -5.14 -3.32
CA ARG A 92 -15.34 -3.96 -4.17
C ARG A 92 -15.64 -2.71 -3.34
N GLY A 93 -14.95 -1.61 -3.63
CA GLY A 93 -15.11 -0.32 -2.97
C GLY A 93 -14.65 -0.27 -1.51
N ALA A 94 -14.10 -1.36 -0.98
CA ALA A 94 -13.62 -1.37 0.40
C ALA A 94 -12.25 -0.70 0.52
N ASP A 95 -12.09 0.07 1.59
CA ASP A 95 -10.80 0.64 1.98
C ASP A 95 -9.92 -0.42 2.65
N PHE A 96 -8.61 -0.25 2.50
CA PHE A 96 -7.61 -1.08 3.17
C PHE A 96 -6.38 -0.28 3.58
N ARG A 97 -5.62 -0.85 4.50
CA ARG A 97 -4.34 -0.32 4.94
C ARG A 97 -3.35 -1.46 5.08
N ILE A 98 -2.18 -1.27 4.51
CA ILE A 98 -1.10 -2.26 4.61
C ILE A 98 0.16 -1.51 5.05
N ALA A 99 0.85 -2.05 6.02
CA ALA A 99 2.12 -1.52 6.48
C ALA A 99 3.15 -2.64 6.53
N VAL A 100 4.35 -2.34 6.02
CA VAL A 100 5.53 -3.19 6.18
C VAL A 100 6.67 -2.30 6.65
N SER A 101 7.28 -2.65 7.78
CA SER A 101 8.34 -1.84 8.37
C SER A 101 9.70 -2.20 7.81
N ARG A 102 10.36 -1.20 7.18
CA ARG A 102 11.81 -1.15 6.93
C ARG A 102 12.44 -2.19 6.00
N HIS A 103 11.79 -3.31 5.71
CA HIS A 103 12.40 -4.41 4.97
C HIS A 103 11.87 -4.52 3.54
N ALA A 104 12.76 -4.94 2.65
CA ALA A 104 12.36 -5.37 1.30
C ALA A 104 11.44 -6.58 1.40
N HIS A 105 10.39 -6.60 0.59
CA HIS A 105 9.38 -7.65 0.63
C HIS A 105 8.70 -7.84 -0.71
N GLU A 106 7.98 -8.94 -0.83
CA GLU A 106 7.23 -9.28 -2.03
C GLU A 106 5.77 -9.58 -1.69
N TRP A 107 4.89 -9.21 -2.60
CA TRP A 107 3.47 -9.49 -2.50
C TRP A 107 2.87 -9.76 -3.87
N CYS A 108 1.67 -10.33 -3.89
CA CYS A 108 0.81 -10.29 -5.06
C CYS A 108 -0.59 -9.79 -4.73
N SER A 109 -1.25 -9.19 -5.72
CA SER A 109 -2.67 -8.92 -5.71
C SER A 109 -3.36 -9.70 -6.83
N ILE A 110 -4.51 -10.30 -6.49
CA ILE A 110 -5.35 -11.06 -7.40
C ILE A 110 -6.70 -10.36 -7.45
N SER A 111 -7.03 -9.74 -8.59
CA SER A 111 -8.34 -9.13 -8.80
C SER A 111 -9.27 -10.16 -9.42
N LEU A 112 -10.27 -10.58 -8.67
CA LEU A 112 -11.27 -11.55 -9.11
C LEU A 112 -12.36 -10.85 -9.94
N PRO A 113 -12.91 -11.49 -10.98
CA PRO A 113 -14.06 -10.96 -11.71
C PRO A 113 -15.27 -10.72 -10.80
N ALA A 114 -16.14 -9.79 -11.21
CA ALA A 114 -17.32 -9.41 -10.42
C ALA A 114 -18.36 -10.53 -10.25
N ASP A 115 -18.39 -11.47 -11.19
CA ASP A 115 -19.25 -12.65 -11.18
C ASP A 115 -18.73 -13.81 -10.33
N VAL A 116 -17.49 -13.73 -9.89
CA VAL A 116 -16.94 -14.66 -8.90
C VAL A 116 -17.51 -14.29 -7.53
N ALA A 117 -18.58 -14.99 -7.14
CA ALA A 117 -19.25 -14.76 -5.87
C ALA A 117 -18.30 -15.05 -4.71
N THR A 118 -17.98 -14.02 -3.96
CA THR A 118 -17.22 -14.11 -2.72
C THR A 118 -18.07 -13.52 -1.60
N GLU A 119 -18.39 -14.31 -0.60
CA GLU A 119 -19.11 -13.85 0.61
C GLU A 119 -18.20 -13.06 1.56
N LEU A 120 -17.50 -12.04 1.03
CA LEU A 120 -16.48 -11.29 1.77
C LEU A 120 -17.05 -10.13 2.61
N GLY A 121 -18.36 -9.88 2.53
CA GLY A 121 -18.96 -8.69 3.16
C GLY A 121 -18.57 -7.39 2.46
N ASN A 122 -18.66 -6.25 3.17
CA ASN A 122 -18.45 -4.91 2.59
C ASN A 122 -17.17 -4.21 3.09
N THR A 123 -16.36 -4.88 3.90
CA THR A 123 -15.14 -4.30 4.48
C THR A 123 -13.97 -5.25 4.29
N SER A 124 -12.80 -4.68 4.05
CA SER A 124 -11.57 -5.47 3.95
C SER A 124 -11.27 -6.19 5.27
N ALA A 125 -10.88 -7.44 5.17
CA ALA A 125 -10.66 -8.30 6.33
C ALA A 125 -9.48 -9.25 6.15
N ARG A 126 -8.73 -9.44 7.24
CA ARG A 126 -7.79 -10.55 7.33
C ARG A 126 -8.56 -11.86 7.31
N VAL A 127 -8.11 -12.78 6.47
CA VAL A 127 -8.68 -14.13 6.34
C VAL A 127 -7.61 -15.15 6.71
N ALA A 128 -7.90 -15.98 7.72
CA ALA A 128 -7.10 -17.16 8.01
C ALA A 128 -7.44 -18.26 6.99
N CYS A 129 -6.43 -18.75 6.29
CA CYS A 129 -6.61 -19.75 5.23
C CYS A 129 -6.64 -21.16 5.81
N PRO A 130 -7.39 -22.09 5.17
CA PRO A 130 -7.31 -23.50 5.50
C PRO A 130 -5.87 -24.02 5.39
N PRO A 131 -5.46 -25.02 6.21
CA PRO A 131 -4.12 -25.57 6.18
C PRO A 131 -3.70 -26.03 4.77
N GLY A 132 -2.52 -25.57 4.32
CA GLY A 132 -1.94 -25.93 3.04
C GLY A 132 -2.48 -25.18 1.82
N SER A 133 -3.60 -24.45 1.91
CA SER A 133 -4.16 -23.69 0.78
C SER A 133 -3.29 -22.52 0.38
N LEU A 134 -2.86 -21.68 1.31
CA LEU A 134 -2.03 -20.50 1.03
C LEU A 134 -0.63 -20.84 0.48
N PRO A 135 0.11 -21.83 0.99
CA PRO A 135 1.35 -22.28 0.35
C PRO A 135 1.15 -22.80 -1.09
N ARG A 136 0.01 -23.43 -1.38
CA ARG A 136 -0.34 -23.88 -2.74
C ARG A 136 -0.60 -22.67 -3.65
N LEU A 137 -1.35 -21.67 -3.17
CA LEU A 137 -1.60 -20.44 -3.91
C LEU A 137 -0.30 -19.70 -4.20
N ARG A 138 0.59 -19.52 -3.21
CA ARG A 138 1.90 -18.87 -3.41
C ARG A 138 2.76 -19.58 -4.45
N ARG A 139 2.77 -20.92 -4.48
CA ARG A 139 3.49 -21.69 -5.49
C ARG A 139 2.91 -21.46 -6.89
N LEU A 140 1.60 -21.49 -7.03
CA LEU A 140 0.92 -21.22 -8.31
C LEU A 140 1.22 -19.80 -8.80
N VAL A 141 1.20 -18.80 -7.92
CA VAL A 141 1.57 -17.41 -8.25
C VAL A 141 3.02 -17.34 -8.74
N ALA A 142 3.96 -18.05 -8.10
CA ALA A 142 5.34 -18.10 -8.54
C ALA A 142 5.52 -18.75 -9.92
N GLU A 143 4.78 -19.83 -10.20
CA GLU A 143 4.79 -20.52 -11.50
C GLU A 143 4.22 -19.61 -12.62
N ILE A 144 3.09 -18.95 -12.38
CA ILE A 144 2.50 -17.98 -13.30
C ILE A 144 3.46 -16.80 -13.49
N GLY A 145 4.02 -16.30 -12.39
CA GLY A 145 4.98 -15.20 -12.37
C GLY A 145 6.21 -15.45 -13.25
N GLY A 146 6.76 -16.65 -13.18
CA GLY A 146 7.90 -17.06 -13.99
C GLY A 146 7.60 -17.28 -15.47
N THR A 147 6.33 -17.44 -15.86
CA THR A 147 5.97 -17.88 -17.21
C THR A 147 5.07 -16.93 -17.99
N LEU A 148 4.16 -16.21 -17.37
CA LEU A 148 3.09 -15.45 -18.03
C LEU A 148 3.11 -13.94 -17.75
N LEU A 149 3.80 -13.45 -16.71
CA LEU A 149 3.88 -12.02 -16.46
C LEU A 149 4.49 -11.27 -17.68
N ASP A 150 3.90 -10.13 -17.97
CA ASP A 150 4.33 -9.23 -19.05
C ASP A 150 4.30 -9.87 -20.46
N ARG A 151 3.59 -10.98 -20.63
CA ARG A 151 3.35 -11.60 -21.95
C ARG A 151 2.01 -11.13 -22.53
N PRO A 152 1.86 -11.15 -23.87
CA PRO A 152 0.59 -10.84 -24.49
C PRO A 152 -0.55 -11.70 -23.94
N ALA A 153 -1.60 -11.03 -23.44
CA ALA A 153 -2.77 -11.68 -22.88
C ALA A 153 -3.58 -12.51 -23.93
N GLY A 154 -4.55 -13.28 -23.46
CA GLY A 154 -5.54 -13.94 -24.32
C GLY A 154 -5.15 -15.30 -24.86
N THR A 155 -3.99 -15.87 -24.50
CA THR A 155 -3.64 -17.23 -24.92
C THR A 155 -4.41 -18.28 -24.11
N ALA A 156 -4.54 -19.50 -24.63
CA ALA A 156 -5.14 -20.62 -23.92
C ALA A 156 -4.45 -20.89 -22.56
N ALA A 157 -3.14 -20.63 -22.48
CA ALA A 157 -2.37 -20.76 -21.24
C ALA A 157 -2.81 -19.72 -20.20
N HIS A 158 -3.05 -18.42 -20.59
CA HIS A 158 -3.56 -17.39 -19.70
C HIS A 158 -4.94 -17.77 -19.16
N LEU A 159 -5.86 -18.21 -20.01
CA LEU A 159 -7.21 -18.61 -19.60
C LEU A 159 -7.21 -19.81 -18.66
N ALA A 160 -6.35 -20.80 -18.91
CA ALA A 160 -6.20 -21.96 -18.03
C ALA A 160 -5.61 -21.58 -16.68
N ALA A 161 -4.55 -20.74 -16.67
CA ALA A 161 -3.93 -20.22 -15.47
C ALA A 161 -4.92 -19.40 -14.64
N GLY A 162 -5.75 -18.55 -15.27
CA GLY A 162 -6.77 -17.74 -14.61
C GLY A 162 -7.79 -18.60 -13.86
N ARG A 163 -8.35 -19.63 -14.51
CA ARG A 163 -9.27 -20.57 -13.85
C ARG A 163 -8.63 -21.25 -12.64
N THR A 164 -7.41 -21.77 -12.81
CA THR A 164 -6.68 -22.42 -11.72
C THR A 164 -6.37 -21.45 -10.58
N LEU A 165 -6.06 -20.19 -10.90
CA LEU A 165 -5.79 -19.16 -9.90
C LEU A 165 -7.06 -18.77 -9.11
N VAL A 166 -8.22 -18.67 -9.78
CA VAL A 166 -9.52 -18.47 -9.12
C VAL A 166 -9.81 -19.60 -8.14
N ASP A 167 -9.73 -20.85 -8.59
CA ASP A 167 -10.01 -22.03 -7.76
C ASP A 167 -9.07 -22.08 -6.53
N ALA A 168 -7.77 -21.83 -6.73
CA ALA A 168 -6.79 -21.81 -5.66
C ALA A 168 -7.02 -20.65 -4.68
N THR A 169 -7.47 -19.50 -5.17
CA THR A 169 -7.80 -18.33 -4.36
C THR A 169 -9.05 -18.59 -3.53
N LEU A 170 -10.11 -19.10 -4.13
CA LEU A 170 -11.34 -19.46 -3.43
C LEU A 170 -11.11 -20.54 -2.36
N ALA A 171 -10.22 -21.48 -2.60
CA ALA A 171 -9.81 -22.47 -1.60
C ALA A 171 -9.09 -21.87 -0.37
N CYS A 172 -8.59 -20.65 -0.46
CA CYS A 172 -8.03 -19.91 0.67
C CYS A 172 -9.09 -19.14 1.48
N LEU A 173 -10.30 -18.98 0.94
CA LEU A 173 -11.37 -18.23 1.60
C LEU A 173 -12.26 -19.18 2.42
N PRO A 174 -12.79 -18.74 3.58
CA PRO A 174 -13.72 -19.53 4.38
C PRO A 174 -15.04 -19.72 3.63
N SER A 175 -15.65 -20.88 3.80
CA SER A 175 -16.96 -21.22 3.19
C SER A 175 -18.14 -20.45 3.81
N ALA A 176 -17.94 -19.70 4.89
CA ALA A 176 -18.93 -18.85 5.52
C ALA A 176 -18.25 -17.62 6.17
N PRO A 177 -18.89 -16.44 6.15
CA PRO A 177 -18.32 -15.26 6.80
C PRO A 177 -18.17 -15.49 8.29
N ALA A 178 -16.96 -15.30 8.82
CA ALA A 178 -16.73 -15.35 10.26
C ALA A 178 -17.54 -14.22 10.92
N SER A 179 -18.55 -14.55 11.70
CA SER A 179 -19.34 -13.58 12.47
C SER A 179 -18.44 -12.93 13.51
N ARG A 180 -18.09 -11.67 13.31
CA ARG A 180 -17.37 -10.87 14.31
C ARG A 180 -18.35 -10.42 15.38
N SER A 181 -18.45 -11.17 16.47
CA SER A 181 -19.11 -10.70 17.70
C SER A 181 -18.22 -9.63 18.34
N ARG A 182 -18.57 -8.35 18.19
CA ARG A 182 -18.00 -7.27 18.99
C ARG A 182 -18.85 -7.05 20.21
N VAL A 183 -18.41 -7.54 21.35
CA VAL A 183 -18.93 -7.17 22.68
C VAL A 183 -18.05 -6.05 23.22
N GLY A 184 -18.59 -4.83 23.39
CA GLY A 184 -17.88 -3.71 24.02
C GLY A 184 -18.52 -2.35 23.67
N ARG A 185 -18.34 -1.37 24.58
CA ARG A 185 -18.79 0.02 24.44
C ARG A 185 -18.24 0.64 23.14
N PRO A 186 -19.02 1.42 22.36
CA PRO A 186 -18.56 2.03 21.12
C PRO A 186 -17.41 3.01 21.41
N ARG A 187 -16.19 2.54 21.25
CA ARG A 187 -15.01 3.39 21.04
C ARG A 187 -15.05 3.81 19.57
N LEU A 188 -14.71 5.05 19.28
CA LEU A 188 -14.44 5.45 17.90
C LEU A 188 -13.58 4.35 17.27
N ASP A 189 -14.11 3.72 16.22
CA ASP A 189 -13.44 2.60 15.56
C ASP A 189 -12.11 3.13 15.04
N ARG A 190 -11.01 2.40 15.26
CA ARG A 190 -9.68 2.77 14.75
C ARG A 190 -9.73 3.05 13.25
N THR A 191 -10.50 2.27 12.53
CA THR A 191 -10.76 2.45 11.10
C THR A 191 -11.31 3.83 10.80
N GLU A 192 -12.28 4.29 11.59
CA GLU A 192 -12.88 5.60 11.43
C GLU A 192 -11.92 6.74 11.79
N ILE A 193 -11.11 6.57 12.85
CA ILE A 193 -10.07 7.54 13.22
C ILE A 193 -9.07 7.72 12.06
N VAL A 194 -8.59 6.61 11.49
CA VAL A 194 -7.65 6.66 10.37
C VAL A 194 -8.30 7.21 9.12
N ARG A 195 -9.54 6.82 8.80
CA ARG A 195 -10.27 7.34 7.64
C ARG A 195 -10.37 8.87 7.71
N ARG A 196 -10.87 9.42 8.83
CA ARG A 196 -10.95 10.88 9.03
C ARG A 196 -9.59 11.57 8.98
N ALA A 197 -8.57 10.94 9.56
CA ALA A 197 -7.22 11.48 9.50
C ALA A 197 -6.71 11.56 8.06
N MET A 198 -6.90 10.52 7.25
CA MET A 198 -6.45 10.50 5.86
C MET A 198 -7.24 11.48 4.99
N GLU A 199 -8.56 11.55 5.13
CA GLU A 199 -9.38 12.53 4.44
C GLU A 199 -8.92 13.97 4.73
N HIS A 200 -8.73 14.30 6.01
CA HIS A 200 -8.22 15.63 6.37
C HIS A 200 -6.84 15.91 5.78
N LEU A 201 -5.94 14.92 5.76
CA LEU A 201 -4.61 15.08 5.20
C LEU A 201 -4.61 15.24 3.68
N ASP A 202 -5.65 14.76 2.99
CA ASP A 202 -5.78 14.93 1.54
C ASP A 202 -6.35 16.29 1.16
N ASP A 203 -7.30 16.79 1.98
CA ASP A 203 -7.97 18.06 1.75
C ASP A 203 -7.14 19.26 2.27
N ALA A 204 -6.20 19.03 3.17
CA ALA A 204 -5.41 20.07 3.78
C ALA A 204 -4.39 20.67 2.79
N PRO A 205 -4.38 21.99 2.57
CA PRO A 205 -3.41 22.66 1.71
C PRO A 205 -1.97 22.55 2.25
N LEU A 206 -1.83 22.41 3.55
CA LEU A 206 -0.58 22.17 4.26
C LEU A 206 -0.75 21.05 5.28
N LEU A 207 0.28 20.23 5.46
CA LEU A 207 0.23 19.16 6.44
C LEU A 207 0.14 19.72 7.87
N PRO A 208 -0.90 19.31 8.64
CA PRO A 208 -1.05 19.73 10.02
C PRO A 208 0.01 19.09 10.92
N SER A 209 0.18 19.65 12.12
CA SER A 209 0.88 18.95 13.20
C SER A 209 0.05 17.76 13.71
N ALA A 210 0.68 16.83 14.41
CA ALA A 210 -0.03 15.68 15.00
C ALA A 210 -1.13 16.09 15.99
N ALA A 211 -0.92 17.20 16.73
CA ALA A 211 -1.91 17.73 17.67
C ALA A 211 -3.13 18.35 16.94
N GLU A 212 -2.89 19.06 15.84
CA GLU A 212 -3.97 19.60 14.99
C GLU A 212 -4.78 18.46 14.35
N LEU A 213 -4.09 17.43 13.86
CA LEU A 213 -4.74 16.24 13.31
C LEU A 213 -5.61 15.53 14.36
N ALA A 214 -5.10 15.35 15.59
CA ALA A 214 -5.86 14.76 16.70
C ALA A 214 -7.13 15.56 17.00
N ARG A 215 -7.02 16.89 17.05
CA ARG A 215 -8.14 17.81 17.28
C ARG A 215 -9.17 17.74 16.16
N HIS A 216 -8.72 17.71 14.91
CA HIS A 216 -9.64 17.60 13.76
C HIS A 216 -10.42 16.28 13.77
N VAL A 217 -9.74 15.17 14.05
CA VAL A 217 -10.36 13.84 14.13
C VAL A 217 -11.28 13.69 15.37
N GLY A 218 -11.15 14.58 16.37
CA GLY A 218 -11.94 14.55 17.60
C GLY A 218 -11.45 13.51 18.61
N VAL A 219 -10.13 13.26 18.67
CA VAL A 219 -9.51 12.33 19.59
C VAL A 219 -8.37 12.97 20.38
N THR A 220 -7.93 12.34 21.47
CA THR A 220 -6.72 12.78 22.18
C THR A 220 -5.45 12.41 21.42
N ASP A 221 -4.36 13.15 21.64
CA ASP A 221 -3.03 12.83 21.09
C ASP A 221 -2.62 11.39 21.40
N ARG A 222 -2.90 10.90 22.59
CA ARG A 222 -2.62 9.52 23.00
C ARG A 222 -3.42 8.51 22.17
N THR A 223 -4.68 8.81 21.89
CA THR A 223 -5.53 7.94 21.05
C THR A 223 -5.02 7.91 19.62
N LEU A 224 -4.71 9.07 19.04
CA LEU A 224 -4.13 9.18 17.71
C LEU A 224 -2.79 8.43 17.62
N LEU A 225 -1.89 8.64 18.59
CA LEU A 225 -0.60 7.96 18.66
C LEU A 225 -0.76 6.44 18.66
N ARG A 226 -1.64 5.92 19.53
CA ARG A 226 -1.90 4.49 19.61
C ARG A 226 -2.50 3.95 18.31
N THR A 227 -3.47 4.65 17.72
CA THR A 227 -4.11 4.25 16.47
C THR A 227 -3.09 4.16 15.33
N PHE A 228 -2.22 5.16 15.18
CA PHE A 228 -1.18 5.15 14.15
C PHE A 228 -0.16 4.04 14.36
N HIS A 229 0.28 3.82 15.61
CA HIS A 229 1.17 2.70 15.92
C HIS A 229 0.56 1.34 15.60
N GLU A 230 -0.70 1.13 15.96
CA GLU A 230 -1.39 -0.14 15.73
C GLU A 230 -1.71 -0.36 14.24
N THR A 231 -1.91 0.72 13.47
CA THR A 231 -2.28 0.63 12.04
C THR A 231 -1.06 0.64 11.12
N PHE A 232 -0.08 1.48 11.40
CA PHE A 232 1.06 1.74 10.51
C PHE A 232 2.43 1.38 11.11
N GLY A 233 2.47 0.95 12.36
CA GLY A 233 3.75 0.68 13.05
C GLY A 233 4.56 1.93 13.39
N VAL A 234 4.10 3.13 13.01
CA VAL A 234 4.83 4.40 13.20
C VAL A 234 3.97 5.45 13.91
N PRO A 235 4.57 6.38 14.68
CA PRO A 235 3.83 7.48 15.29
C PRO A 235 3.34 8.49 14.24
N PRO A 236 2.25 9.26 14.52
CA PRO A 236 1.70 10.26 13.59
C PRO A 236 2.74 11.26 13.09
N LYS A 237 3.62 11.75 13.97
CA LYS A 237 4.67 12.69 13.60
C LYS A 237 5.64 12.13 12.56
N ARG A 238 5.98 10.84 12.65
CA ARG A 238 6.82 10.17 11.64
C ARG A 238 6.06 10.05 10.33
N TYR A 239 4.81 9.59 10.37
CA TYR A 239 3.96 9.48 9.19
C TYR A 239 3.85 10.81 8.43
N LEU A 240 3.53 11.91 9.14
CA LEU A 240 3.44 13.25 8.55
C LEU A 240 4.77 13.72 7.95
N MET A 241 5.88 13.45 8.64
CA MET A 241 7.22 13.78 8.12
C MET A 241 7.51 13.01 6.81
N LEU A 242 7.25 11.71 6.77
CA LEU A 242 7.45 10.89 5.57
C LEU A 242 6.56 11.40 4.42
N ARG A 243 5.29 11.67 4.71
CA ARG A 243 4.36 12.23 3.73
C ARG A 243 4.86 13.58 3.17
N SER A 244 5.42 14.44 4.02
CA SER A 244 6.03 15.70 3.57
C SER A 244 7.24 15.47 2.67
N LEU A 245 8.12 14.52 3.01
CA LEU A 245 9.28 14.18 2.18
C LEU A 245 8.86 13.70 0.79
N HIS A 246 7.87 12.80 0.72
CA HIS A 246 7.35 12.30 -0.56
C HIS A 246 6.62 13.37 -1.36
N ALA A 247 5.81 14.23 -0.73
CA ALA A 247 5.12 15.32 -1.42
C ALA A 247 6.11 16.32 -2.06
N VAL A 248 7.15 16.71 -1.32
CA VAL A 248 8.22 17.56 -1.84
C VAL A 248 8.98 16.86 -2.99
N ARG A 249 9.32 15.58 -2.82
CA ARG A 249 10.02 14.82 -3.88
C ARG A 249 9.21 14.74 -5.16
N ARG A 250 7.93 14.43 -5.05
CA ARG A 250 7.03 14.38 -6.21
C ARG A 250 7.01 15.73 -6.93
N ARG A 251 6.82 16.85 -6.22
CA ARG A 251 6.85 18.18 -6.83
C ARG A 251 8.17 18.49 -7.52
N LEU A 252 9.30 18.12 -6.93
CA LEU A 252 10.62 18.32 -7.53
C LEU A 252 10.83 17.47 -8.81
N ARG A 253 10.19 16.31 -8.90
CA ARG A 253 10.26 15.39 -10.03
C ARG A 253 9.27 15.70 -11.14
N ASP A 254 8.04 16.09 -10.81
CA ASP A 254 6.97 16.36 -11.79
C ASP A 254 7.18 17.68 -12.56
N GLY A 255 8.32 18.31 -12.38
CA GLY A 255 8.67 19.57 -13.02
C GLY A 255 8.14 20.75 -12.22
N ALA A 256 8.87 21.09 -11.16
CA ALA A 256 8.85 22.45 -10.64
C ALA A 256 8.98 23.41 -11.83
N ASP A 257 8.15 24.44 -11.90
CA ASP A 257 8.22 25.46 -12.96
C ASP A 257 9.68 25.85 -13.20
N HIS A 258 10.06 26.18 -14.43
CA HIS A 258 11.47 26.30 -14.82
C HIS A 258 12.28 27.22 -13.89
N ASP A 259 11.61 28.19 -13.27
CA ASP A 259 12.18 29.17 -12.34
C ASP A 259 11.98 28.81 -10.83
N GLU A 260 11.22 27.73 -10.51
CA GLU A 260 10.93 27.36 -9.13
C GLU A 260 12.16 26.78 -8.44
N THR A 261 12.59 27.40 -7.35
CA THR A 261 13.74 26.92 -6.57
C THR A 261 13.31 25.85 -5.55
N VAL A 262 14.27 25.10 -5.03
CA VAL A 262 14.03 24.18 -3.90
C VAL A 262 13.39 24.89 -2.71
N ALA A 263 13.83 26.14 -2.43
CA ALA A 263 13.28 26.93 -1.33
C ALA A 263 11.79 27.26 -1.55
N ASP A 264 11.39 27.58 -2.78
CA ASP A 264 10.00 27.84 -3.12
C ASP A 264 9.13 26.58 -2.94
N VAL A 265 9.62 25.42 -3.40
CA VAL A 265 8.93 24.14 -3.20
C VAL A 265 8.77 23.84 -1.72
N LEU A 266 9.83 23.97 -0.92
CA LEU A 266 9.78 23.72 0.52
C LEU A 266 8.79 24.66 1.22
N THR A 267 8.83 25.94 0.89
CA THR A 267 7.93 26.96 1.46
C THR A 267 6.45 26.65 1.15
N ARG A 268 6.14 26.28 -0.09
CA ARG A 268 4.78 25.84 -0.49
C ARG A 268 4.28 24.63 0.29
N HIS A 269 5.18 23.76 0.70
CA HIS A 269 4.85 22.58 1.51
C HIS A 269 4.90 22.86 3.03
N GLY A 270 5.00 24.13 3.45
CA GLY A 270 5.03 24.54 4.86
C GLY A 270 6.31 24.15 5.59
N VAL A 271 7.39 23.94 4.87
CA VAL A 271 8.70 23.62 5.43
C VAL A 271 9.49 24.90 5.61
N TRP A 272 9.84 25.25 6.84
CA TRP A 272 10.61 26.45 7.17
C TRP A 272 12.04 26.16 7.63
N GLU A 273 12.31 24.95 8.11
CA GLU A 273 13.64 24.51 8.55
C GLU A 273 14.38 23.80 7.40
N PHE A 274 14.76 24.54 6.36
CA PHE A 274 15.29 24.01 5.10
C PHE A 274 16.48 23.07 5.29
N GLY A 275 17.45 23.44 6.10
CA GLY A 275 18.65 22.62 6.34
C GLY A 275 18.33 21.30 7.02
N ARG A 276 17.44 21.32 8.03
CA ARG A 276 17.01 20.11 8.74
C ARG A 276 16.18 19.20 7.82
N PHE A 277 15.32 19.79 6.99
CA PHE A 277 14.55 19.03 6.01
C PHE A 277 15.46 18.39 4.96
N ALA A 278 16.41 19.13 4.38
CA ALA A 278 17.35 18.64 3.40
C ALA A 278 18.21 17.47 3.93
N ALA A 279 18.63 17.55 5.21
CA ALA A 279 19.35 16.45 5.86
C ALA A 279 18.47 15.18 5.99
N ARG A 280 17.20 15.34 6.40
CA ARG A 280 16.25 14.20 6.47
C ARG A 280 15.93 13.64 5.10
N TYR A 281 15.74 14.51 4.10
CA TYR A 281 15.49 14.11 2.72
C TYR A 281 16.65 13.29 2.18
N ARG A 282 17.90 13.75 2.35
CA ARG A 282 19.08 13.00 1.94
C ARG A 282 19.21 11.67 2.69
N GLY A 283 18.95 11.65 3.99
CA GLY A 283 18.97 10.41 4.78
C GLY A 283 17.90 9.40 4.37
N HIS A 284 16.82 9.86 3.75
CA HIS A 284 15.70 9.01 3.32
C HIS A 284 15.83 8.56 1.86
N PHE A 285 16.20 9.46 0.95
CA PHE A 285 16.25 9.17 -0.51
C PHE A 285 17.67 8.97 -1.04
N GLY A 286 18.71 9.13 -0.24
CA GLY A 286 20.10 9.03 -0.67
C GLY A 286 20.62 10.26 -1.45
N GLU A 287 19.76 11.21 -1.79
CA GLU A 287 20.07 12.43 -2.55
C GLU A 287 19.47 13.67 -1.87
N SER A 288 20.01 14.86 -2.14
CA SER A 288 19.43 16.11 -1.65
C SER A 288 18.28 16.59 -2.55
N PRO A 289 17.38 17.48 -2.03
CA PRO A 289 16.34 18.10 -2.86
C PRO A 289 16.89 18.79 -4.11
N SER A 290 18.08 19.43 -4.00
CA SER A 290 18.72 20.10 -5.13
C SER A 290 19.26 19.12 -6.17
N GLU A 291 19.70 17.94 -5.77
CA GLU A 291 20.12 16.87 -6.69
C GLU A 291 18.91 16.31 -7.43
N THR A 292 17.79 16.08 -6.73
CA THR A 292 16.53 15.66 -7.36
C THR A 292 16.08 16.68 -8.42
N LEU A 293 16.00 17.96 -8.08
CA LEU A 293 15.57 19.02 -9.01
C LEU A 293 16.48 19.13 -10.24
N ARG A 294 17.80 19.03 -10.03
CA ARG A 294 18.78 19.10 -11.13
C ARG A 294 18.63 17.93 -12.10
N ARG A 295 18.40 16.73 -11.58
CA ARG A 295 18.21 15.53 -12.41
C ARG A 295 16.94 15.62 -13.26
N THR A 296 15.90 16.23 -12.77
CA THR A 296 14.64 16.42 -13.51
C THR A 296 14.77 17.46 -14.64
N ARG A 297 15.69 18.42 -14.50
CA ARG A 297 15.92 19.48 -15.48
C ARG A 297 17.01 19.16 -16.52
N ALA A 298 17.72 18.04 -16.36
CA ALA A 298 18.76 17.56 -17.26
C ALA A 298 18.19 16.68 -18.37
#